data_0f097b9ed074244afed36737c30dc899
#
_entry.id   0f097b9ed074244afed36737c30dc899
#
_cell.length_a   1.000
_cell.length_b   1.000
_cell.length_c   1.000
_cell.angle_alpha   90.00
_cell.angle_beta   90.00
_cell.angle_gamma   90.00
#
_symmetry.space_group_name_H-M   'P 1'
#
loop_
_entity.id
_entity.type
_entity.pdbx_description
1 polymer ?
#
loop_
_entity_poly.entity_id
_entity_poly.type
_entity_poly.pdbx_seq_one_letter_code
_entity_poly.pdbx_strand_id
1 'polypeptide(L)'
;MNYEELYTLAAQVEERLQPIFRGFERTAETNTKRVLDAFRAHRVSEPCFAGTTGYGYDDLGRETLEKVYADVFGAEAALVRTTFVNGTHAIACALYGALQPGDTILAVTGAPYDTLHTAITGSGRGSLASLGIRYEQLELASDGGPDYAAITQRVSELRPAAAFVQRSRGYAPRRALSVAEIGEIVRAVKAGCPDTAVIVDNCYGEFTEECEPTALGADLIAGSLIKNPGGGLAPMGGYVAGRADLVEQAAERLTLPGIGSECGASLGVNRTLFQGFFFAPHTVSQALKTMAFAAGMLEELGFESFPASDEKRSDIIQTIRLKTADNLVKFCQGIQKGSPVDSFALPVPAPMPGYESPIVMAAGTFIQGASLELSCDGPVREPYLGFLQGGLTYESGKLGVLSALSEMLA
;
A
#
# COMPACT_ATOMS: atom_id res chain seq x y z
N MET A 1 -14.70 18.63 -24.51
CA MET A 1 -15.42 17.37 -24.79
C MET A 1 -16.57 17.27 -23.81
N ASN A 2 -17.79 17.02 -24.30
CA ASN A 2 -18.93 16.88 -23.41
C ASN A 2 -19.00 15.47 -22.78
N TYR A 3 -19.88 15.27 -21.80
CA TYR A 3 -19.97 14.00 -21.06
C TYR A 3 -20.37 12.80 -21.94
N GLU A 4 -21.22 12.99 -22.95
CA GLU A 4 -21.63 11.92 -23.88
C GLU A 4 -20.48 11.49 -24.79
N GLU A 5 -19.66 12.43 -25.25
CA GLU A 5 -18.46 12.14 -26.04
C GLU A 5 -17.45 11.35 -25.19
N LEU A 6 -17.24 11.74 -23.92
CA LEU A 6 -16.39 11.00 -22.98
C LEU A 6 -16.92 9.59 -22.71
N TYR A 7 -18.24 9.42 -22.60
CA TYR A 7 -18.84 8.12 -22.36
C TYR A 7 -18.72 7.20 -23.58
N THR A 8 -18.79 7.76 -24.79
CA THR A 8 -18.56 7.02 -26.04
C THR A 8 -17.10 6.57 -26.15
N LEU A 9 -16.16 7.46 -25.86
CA LEU A 9 -14.74 7.13 -25.82
C LEU A 9 -14.43 6.05 -24.76
N ALA A 10 -15.07 6.14 -23.60
CA ALA A 10 -14.93 5.15 -22.54
C ALA A 10 -15.26 3.72 -23.00
N ALA A 11 -16.32 3.54 -23.79
CA ALA A 11 -16.69 2.23 -24.33
C ALA A 11 -15.59 1.64 -25.24
N GLN A 12 -14.94 2.49 -26.07
CA GLN A 12 -13.83 2.06 -26.94
C GLN A 12 -12.59 1.67 -26.12
N VAL A 13 -12.27 2.47 -25.11
CA VAL A 13 -11.15 2.19 -24.19
C VAL A 13 -11.41 0.87 -23.43
N GLU A 14 -12.61 0.65 -22.92
CA GLU A 14 -12.99 -0.60 -22.24
C GLU A 14 -12.83 -1.83 -23.13
N GLU A 15 -13.28 -1.75 -24.39
CA GLU A 15 -13.14 -2.86 -25.34
C GLU A 15 -11.68 -3.21 -25.57
N ARG A 16 -10.83 -2.20 -25.76
CA ARG A 16 -9.37 -2.37 -25.92
C ARG A 16 -8.73 -3.00 -24.68
N LEU A 17 -9.19 -2.65 -23.47
CA LEU A 17 -8.62 -3.11 -22.20
C LEU A 17 -9.15 -4.46 -21.71
N GLN A 18 -10.12 -5.10 -22.40
CA GLN A 18 -10.66 -6.40 -21.96
C GLN A 18 -9.60 -7.48 -21.69
N PRO A 19 -8.53 -7.64 -22.51
CA PRO A 19 -7.48 -8.61 -22.21
C PRO A 19 -6.72 -8.32 -20.89
N ILE A 20 -6.51 -7.04 -20.57
CA ILE A 20 -5.86 -6.57 -19.34
C ILE A 20 -6.76 -6.85 -18.14
N PHE A 21 -8.05 -6.52 -18.24
CA PHE A 21 -9.06 -6.78 -17.21
C PHE A 21 -9.16 -8.27 -16.86
N ARG A 22 -9.15 -9.15 -17.88
CA ARG A 22 -9.12 -10.60 -17.67
C ARG A 22 -7.83 -11.05 -16.94
N GLY A 23 -6.72 -10.35 -17.14
CA GLY A 23 -5.49 -10.59 -16.37
C GLY A 23 -5.70 -10.33 -14.87
N PHE A 24 -6.28 -9.18 -14.52
CA PHE A 24 -6.59 -8.84 -13.13
C PHE A 24 -7.61 -9.80 -12.50
N GLU A 25 -8.60 -10.24 -13.26
CA GLU A 25 -9.60 -11.22 -12.81
C GLU A 25 -8.97 -12.58 -12.47
N ARG A 26 -8.03 -13.06 -13.29
CA ARG A 26 -7.28 -14.31 -13.00
C ARG A 26 -6.43 -14.19 -11.73
N THR A 27 -5.73 -13.07 -11.56
CA THR A 27 -4.97 -12.80 -10.33
C THR A 27 -5.90 -12.76 -9.11
N ALA A 28 -7.06 -12.11 -9.22
CA ALA A 28 -8.06 -12.07 -8.16
C ALA A 28 -8.61 -13.48 -7.84
N GLU A 29 -8.88 -14.31 -8.83
CA GLU A 29 -9.33 -15.70 -8.64
C GLU A 29 -8.29 -16.53 -7.88
N THR A 30 -7.01 -16.45 -8.30
CA THR A 30 -5.89 -17.11 -7.62
C THR A 30 -5.79 -16.69 -6.17
N ASN A 31 -5.82 -15.39 -5.89
CA ASN A 31 -5.74 -14.85 -4.54
C ASN A 31 -6.99 -15.19 -3.70
N THR A 32 -8.19 -15.15 -4.29
CA THR A 32 -9.43 -15.56 -3.61
C THR A 32 -9.36 -17.02 -3.19
N LYS A 33 -8.81 -17.89 -4.07
CA LYS A 33 -8.58 -19.30 -3.71
C LYS A 33 -7.66 -19.43 -2.50
N ARG A 34 -6.54 -18.69 -2.46
CA ARG A 34 -5.61 -18.69 -1.32
C ARG A 34 -6.30 -18.27 -0.02
N VAL A 35 -7.09 -17.19 -0.08
CA VAL A 35 -7.87 -16.73 1.09
C VAL A 35 -8.88 -17.79 1.54
N LEU A 36 -9.62 -18.40 0.61
CA LEU A 36 -10.59 -19.46 0.94
C LEU A 36 -9.91 -20.70 1.55
N ASP A 37 -8.77 -21.09 1.02
CA ASP A 37 -8.02 -22.26 1.53
C ASP A 37 -7.51 -21.97 2.95
N ALA A 38 -6.99 -20.77 3.24
CA ALA A 38 -6.59 -20.36 4.59
C ALA A 38 -7.78 -20.31 5.56
N PHE A 39 -8.93 -19.75 5.13
CA PHE A 39 -10.15 -19.74 5.96
C PHE A 39 -10.60 -21.15 6.35
N ARG A 40 -10.51 -22.10 5.42
CA ARG A 40 -10.85 -23.52 5.68
C ARG A 40 -9.82 -24.19 6.58
N ALA A 41 -8.51 -23.96 6.32
CA ALA A 41 -7.43 -24.54 7.12
C ALA A 41 -7.52 -24.11 8.59
N HIS A 42 -7.80 -22.83 8.83
CA HIS A 42 -7.94 -22.28 10.18
C HIS A 42 -9.38 -22.33 10.73
N ARG A 43 -10.30 -23.04 10.04
CA ARG A 43 -11.69 -23.29 10.51
C ARG A 43 -12.40 -21.99 10.89
N VAL A 44 -12.26 -20.94 10.10
CA VAL A 44 -12.98 -19.67 10.34
C VAL A 44 -14.47 -19.96 10.51
N SER A 45 -15.02 -19.58 11.66
CA SER A 45 -16.37 -19.87 12.09
C SER A 45 -17.00 -18.67 12.77
N GLU A 46 -18.30 -18.70 13.01
CA GLU A 46 -19.02 -17.56 13.59
C GLU A 46 -18.44 -17.08 14.94
N PRO A 47 -17.98 -17.94 15.87
CA PRO A 47 -17.29 -17.50 17.09
C PRO A 47 -16.06 -16.61 16.85
N CYS A 48 -15.36 -16.76 15.71
CA CYS A 48 -14.23 -15.88 15.35
C CYS A 48 -14.66 -14.42 15.13
N PHE A 49 -15.93 -14.16 14.91
CA PHE A 49 -16.45 -12.81 14.69
C PHE A 49 -16.84 -12.09 15.98
N ALA A 50 -16.85 -12.79 17.10
CA ALA A 50 -17.01 -12.16 18.40
C ALA A 50 -15.79 -11.32 18.74
N GLY A 51 -16.02 -10.21 19.44
CA GLY A 51 -14.94 -9.35 19.92
C GLY A 51 -14.67 -9.54 21.40
N THR A 52 -13.48 -9.13 21.82
CA THR A 52 -13.08 -9.03 23.23
C THR A 52 -12.99 -7.56 23.66
N THR A 53 -12.93 -7.34 24.98
CA THR A 53 -12.74 -6.02 25.60
C THR A 53 -11.59 -6.09 26.62
N GLY A 54 -11.16 -4.94 27.13
CA GLY A 54 -10.10 -4.86 28.12
C GLY A 54 -8.75 -5.38 27.58
N TYR A 55 -8.13 -6.30 28.26
CA TYR A 55 -6.85 -6.87 27.83
C TYR A 55 -6.94 -7.71 26.56
N GLY A 56 -8.10 -8.32 26.28
CA GLY A 56 -8.31 -9.11 25.06
C GLY A 56 -7.42 -10.34 24.98
N TYR A 57 -7.11 -11.00 26.11
CA TYR A 57 -6.45 -12.31 26.09
C TYR A 57 -7.35 -13.36 25.43
N ASP A 58 -6.77 -14.35 24.77
CA ASP A 58 -7.47 -15.46 24.12
C ASP A 58 -8.57 -14.99 23.14
N ASP A 59 -8.32 -13.90 22.40
CA ASP A 59 -9.25 -13.43 21.37
C ASP A 59 -9.19 -14.37 20.16
N LEU A 60 -10.10 -15.34 20.13
CA LEU A 60 -10.17 -16.37 19.10
C LEU A 60 -10.18 -15.78 17.68
N GLY A 61 -10.92 -14.68 17.47
CA GLY A 61 -11.05 -14.03 16.16
C GLY A 61 -9.74 -13.41 15.72
N ARG A 62 -9.10 -12.63 16.58
CA ARG A 62 -7.80 -12.01 16.35
C ARG A 62 -6.74 -13.05 15.99
N GLU A 63 -6.57 -14.07 16.86
CA GLU A 63 -5.56 -15.12 16.66
C GLU A 63 -5.80 -15.95 15.39
N THR A 64 -7.07 -16.21 15.07
CA THR A 64 -7.42 -16.92 13.83
C THR A 64 -7.14 -16.05 12.62
N LEU A 65 -7.45 -14.75 12.67
CA LEU A 65 -7.18 -13.81 11.58
C LEU A 65 -5.68 -13.69 11.30
N GLU A 66 -4.85 -13.64 12.33
CA GLU A 66 -3.39 -13.59 12.20
C GLU A 66 -2.84 -14.85 11.51
N LYS A 67 -3.33 -16.02 11.85
CA LYS A 67 -2.98 -17.28 11.18
C LYS A 67 -3.41 -17.28 9.70
N VAL A 68 -4.60 -16.75 9.42
CA VAL A 68 -5.08 -16.59 8.03
C VAL A 68 -4.19 -15.65 7.23
N TYR A 69 -3.80 -14.50 7.80
CA TYR A 69 -2.87 -13.57 7.14
C TYR A 69 -1.51 -14.21 6.90
N ALA A 70 -0.95 -14.93 7.87
CA ALA A 70 0.33 -15.62 7.73
C ALA A 70 0.30 -16.61 6.55
N ASP A 71 -0.72 -17.47 6.48
CA ASP A 71 -0.86 -18.44 5.38
C ASP A 71 -1.02 -17.75 4.02
N VAL A 72 -1.91 -16.77 3.92
CA VAL A 72 -2.18 -16.08 2.66
C VAL A 72 -0.97 -15.30 2.18
N PHE A 73 -0.21 -14.72 3.07
CA PHE A 73 0.99 -13.94 2.71
C PHE A 73 2.26 -14.82 2.63
N GLY A 74 2.19 -16.12 2.91
CA GLY A 74 3.32 -17.03 2.88
C GLY A 74 4.37 -16.70 3.95
N ALA A 75 3.91 -16.35 5.14
CA ALA A 75 4.69 -15.95 6.29
C ALA A 75 4.64 -17.01 7.40
N GLU A 76 5.62 -17.01 8.32
CA GLU A 76 5.62 -17.88 9.50
C GLU A 76 4.61 -17.41 10.55
N ALA A 77 4.46 -16.08 10.68
CA ALA A 77 3.54 -15.44 11.61
C ALA A 77 3.02 -14.12 11.03
N ALA A 78 1.92 -13.64 11.59
CA ALA A 78 1.41 -12.29 11.33
C ALA A 78 0.86 -11.65 12.61
N LEU A 79 0.94 -10.32 12.67
CA LEU A 79 0.33 -9.46 13.66
C LEU A 79 -0.66 -8.55 12.94
N VAL A 80 -1.95 -8.70 13.20
CA VAL A 80 -3.03 -7.96 12.53
C VAL A 80 -3.84 -7.23 13.58
N ARG A 81 -3.65 -5.91 13.69
CA ARG A 81 -4.18 -5.13 14.84
C ARG A 81 -4.82 -3.82 14.41
N THR A 82 -5.97 -3.55 14.98
CA THR A 82 -6.59 -2.22 14.92
C THR A 82 -5.90 -1.20 15.83
N THR A 83 -5.07 -1.65 16.77
CA THR A 83 -4.26 -0.78 17.63
C THR A 83 -3.06 -0.16 16.92
N PHE A 84 -2.65 -0.66 15.75
CA PHE A 84 -1.84 0.14 14.85
C PHE A 84 -2.67 1.35 14.39
N VAL A 85 -2.19 2.55 14.65
CA VAL A 85 -2.90 3.78 14.28
C VAL A 85 -3.10 3.88 12.77
N ASN A 86 -2.09 3.43 12.00
CA ASN A 86 -2.07 3.42 10.54
C ASN A 86 -0.94 2.52 10.02
N GLY A 87 -0.78 2.43 8.69
CA GLY A 87 0.29 1.65 8.06
C GLY A 87 1.70 2.13 8.43
N THR A 88 1.93 3.45 8.53
CA THR A 88 3.22 3.99 8.97
C THR A 88 3.59 3.50 10.37
N HIS A 89 2.60 3.41 11.28
CA HIS A 89 2.84 2.87 12.63
C HIS A 89 3.19 1.38 12.59
N ALA A 90 2.53 0.58 11.73
CA ALA A 90 2.87 -0.83 11.57
C ALA A 90 4.31 -1.00 11.04
N ILE A 91 4.70 -0.25 10.01
CA ILE A 91 6.06 -0.25 9.47
C ILE A 91 7.07 0.22 10.53
N ALA A 92 6.75 1.28 11.27
CA ALA A 92 7.59 1.74 12.36
C ALA A 92 7.80 0.65 13.42
N CYS A 93 6.73 -0.02 13.89
CA CYS A 93 6.86 -1.12 14.84
C CYS A 93 7.73 -2.27 14.31
N ALA A 94 7.61 -2.61 13.02
CA ALA A 94 8.49 -3.60 12.38
C ALA A 94 9.97 -3.16 12.42
N LEU A 95 10.27 -1.90 12.09
CA LEU A 95 11.62 -1.36 12.12
C LEU A 95 12.17 -1.24 13.55
N TYR A 96 11.39 -0.68 14.48
CA TYR A 96 11.80 -0.52 15.89
C TYR A 96 11.93 -1.87 16.61
N GLY A 97 11.21 -2.90 16.17
CA GLY A 97 11.37 -4.26 16.69
C GLY A 97 12.67 -4.89 16.22
N ALA A 98 12.95 -4.79 14.93
CA ALA A 98 14.11 -5.44 14.29
C ALA A 98 15.46 -4.76 14.58
N LEU A 99 15.48 -3.50 15.03
CA LEU A 99 16.69 -2.70 15.18
C LEU A 99 17.03 -2.39 16.64
N GLN A 100 18.33 -2.39 16.95
CA GLN A 100 18.89 -2.07 18.26
C GLN A 100 19.80 -0.82 18.16
N PRO A 101 20.02 -0.07 19.28
CA PRO A 101 20.98 1.04 19.30
C PRO A 101 22.37 0.62 18.80
N GLY A 102 22.91 1.36 17.84
CA GLY A 102 24.19 1.06 17.18
C GLY A 102 24.03 0.37 15.83
N ASP A 103 22.87 -0.19 15.52
CA ASP A 103 22.59 -0.81 14.22
C ASP A 103 22.57 0.22 13.08
N THR A 104 22.59 -0.34 11.87
CA THR A 104 22.41 0.43 10.64
C THR A 104 21.23 -0.15 9.85
N ILE A 105 20.36 0.73 9.36
CA ILE A 105 19.35 0.44 8.36
C ILE A 105 19.79 1.00 7.01
N LEU A 106 19.68 0.19 5.95
CA LEU A 106 19.97 0.59 4.57
C LEU A 106 18.67 0.58 3.75
N ALA A 107 18.18 1.75 3.34
CA ALA A 107 17.11 1.82 2.34
C ALA A 107 17.69 1.52 0.95
N VAL A 108 17.23 0.45 0.31
CA VAL A 108 17.80 -0.06 -0.95
C VAL A 108 17.01 0.35 -2.21
N THR A 109 15.97 1.15 -2.03
CA THR A 109 15.07 1.62 -3.11
C THR A 109 14.85 3.13 -3.06
N GLY A 110 15.87 3.89 -2.68
CA GLY A 110 15.77 5.32 -2.44
C GLY A 110 15.20 5.66 -1.06
N ALA A 111 15.03 6.95 -0.80
CA ALA A 111 14.46 7.41 0.46
C ALA A 111 13.02 6.88 0.65
N PRO A 112 12.65 6.45 1.87
CA PRO A 112 11.26 6.20 2.22
C PRO A 112 10.41 7.46 2.07
N TYR A 113 9.09 7.29 1.98
CA TYR A 113 8.18 8.44 1.93
C TYR A 113 8.30 9.33 3.18
N ASP A 114 7.96 10.62 3.04
CA ASP A 114 8.32 11.70 3.96
C ASP A 114 8.03 11.43 5.44
N THR A 115 6.83 10.91 5.77
CA THR A 115 6.47 10.65 7.18
C THR A 115 7.27 9.50 7.79
N LEU A 116 7.57 8.45 7.03
CA LEU A 116 8.44 7.37 7.49
C LEU A 116 9.91 7.81 7.54
N HIS A 117 10.36 8.57 6.56
CA HIS A 117 11.71 9.15 6.57
C HIS A 117 11.94 9.98 7.83
N THR A 118 10.95 10.80 8.23
CA THR A 118 11.01 11.58 9.49
C THR A 118 11.06 10.67 10.73
N ALA A 119 10.33 9.55 10.75
CA ALA A 119 10.40 8.59 11.85
C ALA A 119 11.78 7.91 11.95
N ILE A 120 12.49 7.77 10.81
CA ILE A 120 13.83 7.17 10.77
C ILE A 120 14.92 8.22 11.11
N THR A 121 14.95 9.34 10.39
CA THR A 121 16.08 10.31 10.40
C THR A 121 15.82 11.58 11.20
N GLY A 122 14.58 11.81 11.63
CA GLY A 122 14.19 13.06 12.29
C GLY A 122 14.92 13.31 13.62
N SER A 123 15.04 14.57 14.00
CA SER A 123 15.68 15.00 15.26
C SER A 123 14.76 14.85 16.50
N GLY A 124 13.50 14.45 16.31
CA GLY A 124 12.55 14.26 17.39
C GLY A 124 12.91 13.09 18.30
N ARG A 125 12.61 13.24 19.60
CA ARG A 125 12.78 12.14 20.55
C ARG A 125 11.92 10.94 20.12
N GLY A 126 12.53 9.79 19.98
CA GLY A 126 11.87 8.56 19.56
C GLY A 126 12.05 8.23 18.08
N SER A 127 12.69 9.08 17.26
CA SER A 127 13.14 8.66 15.92
C SER A 127 14.22 7.57 16.02
N LEU A 128 14.36 6.72 15.00
CA LEU A 128 15.45 5.72 14.99
C LEU A 128 16.82 6.36 15.15
N ALA A 129 17.06 7.50 14.50
CA ALA A 129 18.30 8.25 14.65
C ALA A 129 18.54 8.71 16.09
N SER A 130 17.50 9.18 16.81
CA SER A 130 17.61 9.58 18.22
C SER A 130 17.87 8.41 19.18
N LEU A 131 17.56 7.18 18.74
CA LEU A 131 17.88 5.94 19.47
C LEU A 131 19.27 5.38 19.10
N GLY A 132 20.05 6.09 18.28
CA GLY A 132 21.41 5.70 17.91
C GLY A 132 21.47 4.74 16.72
N ILE A 133 20.41 4.59 15.93
CA ILE A 133 20.39 3.80 14.71
C ILE A 133 20.85 4.68 13.55
N ARG A 134 21.78 4.18 12.74
CA ARG A 134 22.29 4.87 11.56
C ARG A 134 21.44 4.55 10.35
N TYR A 135 21.18 5.57 9.53
CA TYR A 135 20.45 5.44 8.28
C TYR A 135 21.36 5.69 7.08
N GLU A 136 21.26 4.83 6.09
CA GLU A 136 21.86 5.02 4.77
C GLU A 136 20.87 4.62 3.68
N GLN A 137 21.08 5.12 2.45
CA GLN A 137 20.24 4.78 1.31
C GLN A 137 21.06 4.57 0.04
N LEU A 138 20.50 3.75 -0.86
CA LEU A 138 20.90 3.59 -2.25
C LEU A 138 19.76 4.08 -3.13
N GLU A 139 20.10 4.88 -4.13
CA GLU A 139 19.14 5.32 -5.12
C GLU A 139 18.82 4.19 -6.11
N LEU A 140 17.66 4.29 -6.77
CA LEU A 140 17.33 3.42 -7.89
C LEU A 140 18.25 3.72 -9.07
N ALA A 141 18.47 2.71 -9.94
CA ALA A 141 19.20 2.88 -11.19
C ALA A 141 18.47 3.86 -12.14
N SER A 142 19.15 4.29 -13.18
CA SER A 142 18.64 5.31 -14.13
C SER A 142 17.37 4.89 -14.87
N ASP A 143 17.09 3.57 -14.95
CA ASP A 143 15.87 3.00 -15.51
C ASP A 143 14.71 2.91 -14.49
N GLY A 144 14.93 3.42 -13.25
CA GLY A 144 13.98 3.36 -12.15
C GLY A 144 13.87 2.01 -11.46
N GLY A 145 14.73 1.05 -11.79
CA GLY A 145 14.83 -0.26 -11.15
C GLY A 145 15.86 -0.32 -10.02
N PRO A 146 15.89 -1.41 -9.24
CA PRO A 146 16.92 -1.66 -8.24
C PRO A 146 18.29 -1.94 -8.88
N ASP A 147 19.36 -1.37 -8.32
CA ASP A 147 20.73 -1.75 -8.67
C ASP A 147 21.19 -2.92 -7.78
N TYR A 148 20.95 -4.14 -8.23
CA TYR A 148 21.26 -5.36 -7.47
C TYR A 148 22.75 -5.51 -7.15
N ALA A 149 23.64 -5.06 -8.04
CA ALA A 149 25.08 -5.14 -7.82
C ALA A 149 25.52 -4.15 -6.74
N ALA A 150 25.04 -2.90 -6.80
CA ALA A 150 25.28 -1.89 -5.78
C ALA A 150 24.69 -2.31 -4.42
N ILE A 151 23.52 -2.93 -4.40
CA ILE A 151 22.90 -3.48 -3.18
C ILE A 151 23.83 -4.54 -2.55
N THR A 152 24.27 -5.53 -3.32
CA THR A 152 25.15 -6.59 -2.81
C THR A 152 26.46 -6.01 -2.26
N GLN A 153 27.09 -5.11 -3.01
CA GLN A 153 28.34 -4.46 -2.58
C GLN A 153 28.11 -3.68 -1.28
N ARG A 154 27.13 -2.78 -1.24
CA ARG A 154 26.89 -1.91 -0.08
C ARG A 154 26.53 -2.70 1.17
N VAL A 155 25.69 -3.72 1.03
CA VAL A 155 25.32 -4.63 2.13
C VAL A 155 26.55 -5.38 2.65
N SER A 156 27.45 -5.84 1.78
CA SER A 156 28.69 -6.52 2.18
C SER A 156 29.64 -5.60 2.96
N GLU A 157 29.76 -4.33 2.53
CA GLU A 157 30.60 -3.32 3.19
C GLU A 157 30.04 -2.88 4.53
N LEU A 158 28.73 -2.60 4.58
CA LEU A 158 28.05 -1.97 5.70
C LEU A 158 27.57 -2.97 6.75
N ARG A 159 27.24 -4.21 6.31
CA ARG A 159 26.60 -5.26 7.11
C ARG A 159 25.43 -4.73 7.94
N PRO A 160 24.41 -4.11 7.31
CA PRO A 160 23.33 -3.48 8.04
C PRO A 160 22.47 -4.55 8.73
N ALA A 161 21.87 -4.20 9.87
CA ALA A 161 20.91 -5.08 10.55
C ALA A 161 19.65 -5.29 9.72
N ALA A 162 19.19 -4.24 9.02
CA ALA A 162 18.05 -4.32 8.13
C ALA A 162 18.29 -3.61 6.79
N ALA A 163 17.76 -4.19 5.71
CA ALA A 163 17.55 -3.58 4.40
C ALA A 163 16.07 -3.23 4.25
N PHE A 164 15.77 -1.96 4.00
CA PHE A 164 14.38 -1.48 3.83
C PHE A 164 14.05 -1.33 2.36
N VAL A 165 12.90 -1.87 1.96
CA VAL A 165 12.34 -1.81 0.61
C VAL A 165 10.99 -1.12 0.66
N GLN A 166 10.79 -0.05 -0.09
CA GLN A 166 9.46 0.49 -0.35
C GLN A 166 8.97 -0.03 -1.70
N ARG A 167 7.88 -0.83 -1.70
CA ARG A 167 7.33 -1.46 -2.90
C ARG A 167 6.64 -0.48 -3.82
N SER A 168 5.76 0.35 -3.29
CA SER A 168 4.99 1.30 -4.07
C SER A 168 5.77 2.58 -4.39
N ARG A 169 5.28 3.33 -5.37
CA ARG A 169 5.92 4.59 -5.78
C ARG A 169 5.78 5.73 -4.76
N GLY A 170 4.77 5.72 -3.90
CA GLY A 170 4.43 6.88 -3.09
C GLY A 170 4.16 8.10 -3.99
N TYR A 171 4.64 9.28 -3.58
CA TYR A 171 4.61 10.52 -4.39
C TYR A 171 5.90 10.73 -5.22
N ALA A 172 6.72 9.71 -5.38
CA ALA A 172 7.94 9.80 -6.17
C ALA A 172 7.68 9.44 -7.65
N PRO A 173 8.41 10.06 -8.60
CA PRO A 173 8.31 9.72 -10.03
C PRO A 173 9.10 8.43 -10.33
N ARG A 174 8.78 7.36 -9.62
CA ARG A 174 9.36 6.02 -9.77
C ARG A 174 8.27 5.00 -10.04
N ARG A 175 8.61 3.86 -10.61
CA ARG A 175 7.68 2.75 -10.77
C ARG A 175 7.53 1.94 -9.47
N ALA A 176 6.42 1.24 -9.30
CA ALA A 176 6.27 0.24 -8.27
C ALA A 176 7.14 -0.99 -8.58
N LEU A 177 7.57 -1.69 -7.54
CA LEU A 177 8.37 -2.91 -7.67
C LEU A 177 7.46 -4.15 -7.68
N SER A 178 7.72 -5.05 -8.63
CA SER A 178 7.08 -6.36 -8.64
C SER A 178 7.61 -7.26 -7.53
N VAL A 179 6.82 -8.26 -7.14
CA VAL A 179 7.25 -9.27 -6.17
C VAL A 179 8.52 -9.99 -6.64
N ALA A 180 8.65 -10.23 -7.95
CA ALA A 180 9.85 -10.84 -8.53
C ALA A 180 11.10 -9.96 -8.33
N GLU A 181 11.01 -8.65 -8.56
CA GLU A 181 12.12 -7.71 -8.34
C GLU A 181 12.49 -7.61 -6.85
N ILE A 182 11.51 -7.65 -5.97
CA ILE A 182 11.76 -7.71 -4.52
C ILE A 182 12.49 -9.02 -4.17
N GLY A 183 12.13 -10.15 -4.80
CA GLY A 183 12.86 -11.41 -4.66
C GLY A 183 14.32 -11.31 -5.11
N GLU A 184 14.63 -10.57 -6.19
CA GLU A 184 16.01 -10.28 -6.59
C GLU A 184 16.73 -9.38 -5.58
N ILE A 185 16.04 -8.36 -5.01
CA ILE A 185 16.60 -7.55 -3.91
C ILE A 185 16.94 -8.45 -2.73
N VAL A 186 16.05 -9.35 -2.33
CA VAL A 186 16.30 -10.32 -1.25
C VAL A 186 17.57 -11.13 -1.53
N ARG A 187 17.70 -11.68 -2.73
CA ARG A 187 18.90 -12.44 -3.13
C ARG A 187 20.18 -11.60 -3.07
N ALA A 188 20.13 -10.36 -3.57
CA ALA A 188 21.24 -9.42 -3.54
C ALA A 188 21.66 -9.05 -2.11
N VAL A 189 20.70 -8.77 -1.22
CA VAL A 189 20.96 -8.49 0.20
C VAL A 189 21.57 -9.71 0.89
N LYS A 190 20.98 -10.90 0.72
CA LYS A 190 21.46 -12.12 1.38
C LYS A 190 22.83 -12.58 0.83
N ALA A 191 23.15 -12.27 -0.41
CA ALA A 191 24.50 -12.49 -0.97
C ALA A 191 25.55 -11.55 -0.34
N GLY A 192 25.19 -10.32 -0.02
CA GLY A 192 26.07 -9.36 0.67
C GLY A 192 26.24 -9.68 2.17
N CYS A 193 25.14 -9.97 2.85
CA CYS A 193 25.12 -10.35 4.28
C CYS A 193 23.87 -11.20 4.58
N PRO A 194 24.02 -12.50 4.83
CA PRO A 194 22.88 -13.40 5.12
C PRO A 194 22.04 -12.98 6.34
N ASP A 195 22.67 -12.34 7.31
CA ASP A 195 22.03 -11.95 8.58
C ASP A 195 21.18 -10.68 8.47
N THR A 196 21.36 -9.88 7.40
CA THR A 196 20.58 -8.65 7.18
C THR A 196 19.11 -8.98 6.95
N ALA A 197 18.21 -8.47 7.79
CA ALA A 197 16.77 -8.64 7.63
C ALA A 197 16.25 -7.78 6.48
N VAL A 198 15.44 -8.34 5.57
CA VAL A 198 14.78 -7.59 4.50
C VAL A 198 13.36 -7.25 4.92
N ILE A 199 13.09 -5.96 5.11
CA ILE A 199 11.81 -5.42 5.59
C ILE A 199 11.17 -4.63 4.46
N VAL A 200 9.95 -4.99 4.07
CA VAL A 200 9.24 -4.39 2.94
C VAL A 200 8.02 -3.61 3.42
N ASP A 201 7.95 -2.33 3.06
CA ASP A 201 6.68 -1.62 3.02
C ASP A 201 5.87 -2.13 1.82
N ASN A 202 4.86 -2.93 2.11
CA ASN A 202 4.05 -3.62 1.11
C ASN A 202 2.75 -2.85 0.76
N CYS A 203 2.53 -1.67 1.34
CA CYS A 203 1.35 -0.85 1.09
C CYS A 203 1.09 -0.68 -0.42
N TYR A 204 -0.17 -0.79 -0.82
CA TYR A 204 -0.67 -0.70 -2.20
C TYR A 204 -0.34 -1.90 -3.10
N GLY A 205 0.56 -2.80 -2.67
CA GLY A 205 1.00 -3.95 -3.46
C GLY A 205 0.23 -5.23 -3.16
N GLU A 206 -0.40 -5.34 -2.00
CA GLU A 206 -1.08 -6.55 -1.57
C GLU A 206 -2.15 -6.97 -2.58
N PHE A 207 -2.15 -8.26 -2.94
CA PHE A 207 -3.07 -8.88 -3.91
C PHE A 207 -2.99 -8.35 -5.35
N THR A 208 -2.04 -7.48 -5.69
CA THR A 208 -1.83 -7.04 -7.07
C THR A 208 -1.15 -8.11 -7.93
N GLU A 209 -0.43 -9.03 -7.29
CA GLU A 209 0.22 -10.20 -7.89
C GLU A 209 -0.21 -11.49 -7.18
N GLU A 210 0.18 -12.65 -7.69
CA GLU A 210 -0.28 -13.96 -7.19
C GLU A 210 0.37 -14.40 -5.86
N CYS A 211 1.41 -13.71 -5.41
CA CYS A 211 2.08 -13.94 -4.12
C CYS A 211 2.59 -12.62 -3.53
N GLU A 212 2.99 -12.65 -2.26
CA GLU A 212 3.59 -11.52 -1.56
C GLU A 212 5.11 -11.69 -1.43
N PRO A 213 5.86 -10.61 -1.12
CA PRO A 213 7.32 -10.65 -1.04
C PRO A 213 7.90 -11.69 -0.06
N THR A 214 7.18 -12.03 1.00
CA THR A 214 7.53 -13.09 1.97
C THR A 214 7.69 -14.45 1.30
N ALA A 215 6.87 -14.77 0.29
CA ALA A 215 6.98 -16.00 -0.47
C ALA A 215 8.32 -16.10 -1.27
N LEU A 216 8.99 -14.97 -1.51
CA LEU A 216 10.30 -14.89 -2.17
C LEU A 216 11.44 -14.55 -1.20
N GLY A 217 11.20 -14.68 0.11
CA GLY A 217 12.22 -14.61 1.14
C GLY A 217 12.40 -13.26 1.82
N ALA A 218 11.48 -12.30 1.63
CA ALA A 218 11.45 -11.12 2.49
C ALA A 218 11.20 -11.55 3.94
N ASP A 219 12.00 -11.01 4.88
CA ASP A 219 11.91 -11.41 6.30
C ASP A 219 10.67 -10.82 6.97
N LEU A 220 10.28 -9.58 6.61
CA LEU A 220 9.03 -8.94 7.04
C LEU A 220 8.38 -8.17 5.89
N ILE A 221 7.06 -8.18 5.88
CA ILE A 221 6.23 -7.19 5.18
C ILE A 221 5.34 -6.47 6.19
N ALA A 222 5.06 -5.21 5.96
CA ALA A 222 4.14 -4.44 6.78
C ALA A 222 3.27 -3.52 5.94
N GLY A 223 2.08 -3.20 6.42
CA GLY A 223 1.16 -2.34 5.69
C GLY A 223 -0.07 -1.92 6.49
N SER A 224 -1.01 -1.30 5.79
CA SER A 224 -2.21 -0.72 6.36
C SER A 224 -3.45 -1.56 6.09
N LEU A 225 -4.30 -1.75 7.10
CA LEU A 225 -5.59 -2.43 6.92
C LEU A 225 -6.62 -1.58 6.16
N ILE A 226 -6.52 -0.24 6.19
CA ILE A 226 -7.42 0.63 5.43
C ILE A 226 -7.05 0.75 3.94
N LYS A 227 -6.03 0.00 3.49
CA LYS A 227 -5.61 -0.14 2.09
C LYS A 227 -6.07 -1.50 1.54
N ASN A 228 -5.27 -2.08 0.65
CA ASN A 228 -5.61 -3.31 -0.07
C ASN A 228 -6.14 -4.44 0.82
N PRO A 229 -5.46 -4.84 1.93
CA PRO A 229 -5.89 -6.04 2.67
C PRO A 229 -7.21 -5.87 3.42
N GLY A 230 -7.65 -4.64 3.66
CA GLY A 230 -8.94 -4.40 4.31
C GLY A 230 -10.15 -4.46 3.40
N GLY A 231 -9.96 -4.61 2.07
CA GLY A 231 -11.03 -4.78 1.09
C GLY A 231 -12.07 -3.67 1.06
N GLY A 232 -11.73 -2.47 1.57
CA GLY A 232 -12.65 -1.34 1.72
C GLY A 232 -13.55 -1.40 2.96
N LEU A 233 -13.34 -2.37 3.86
CA LEU A 233 -14.19 -2.57 5.05
C LEU A 233 -13.46 -2.36 6.38
N ALA A 234 -12.13 -2.60 6.45
CA ALA A 234 -11.39 -2.46 7.68
C ALA A 234 -11.35 -1.00 8.15
N PRO A 235 -11.84 -0.70 9.37
CA PRO A 235 -12.05 0.69 9.78
C PRO A 235 -10.76 1.41 10.17
N MET A 236 -9.70 0.66 10.52
CA MET A 236 -8.39 1.17 10.93
C MET A 236 -7.39 0.03 11.05
N GLY A 237 -6.15 0.36 11.34
CA GLY A 237 -5.16 -0.62 11.73
C GLY A 237 -4.07 -0.88 10.70
N GLY A 238 -3.24 -1.87 11.02
CA GLY A 238 -2.14 -2.31 10.19
C GLY A 238 -1.82 -3.79 10.42
N TYR A 239 -0.87 -4.27 9.64
CA TYR A 239 -0.35 -5.63 9.79
C TYR A 239 1.18 -5.65 9.67
N VAL A 240 1.79 -6.64 10.30
CA VAL A 240 3.17 -7.07 10.10
C VAL A 240 3.12 -8.58 9.88
N ALA A 241 3.80 -9.10 8.85
CA ALA A 241 3.84 -10.53 8.59
C ALA A 241 5.23 -10.95 8.08
N GLY A 242 5.69 -12.14 8.46
CA GLY A 242 7.01 -12.65 8.07
C GLY A 242 7.54 -13.66 9.05
N ARG A 243 8.84 -13.59 9.34
CA ARG A 243 9.51 -14.44 10.32
C ARG A 243 8.91 -14.26 11.72
N ALA A 244 8.66 -15.36 12.42
CA ALA A 244 7.97 -15.37 13.70
C ALA A 244 8.69 -14.54 14.77
N ASP A 245 10.02 -14.61 14.84
CA ASP A 245 10.83 -13.87 15.80
C ASP A 245 10.74 -12.35 15.59
N LEU A 246 10.74 -11.89 14.34
CA LEU A 246 10.63 -10.47 13.99
C LEU A 246 9.19 -9.95 14.18
N VAL A 247 8.19 -10.78 13.93
CA VAL A 247 6.77 -10.45 14.18
C VAL A 247 6.53 -10.25 15.67
N GLU A 248 7.09 -11.12 16.53
CA GLU A 248 6.98 -10.97 17.98
C GLU A 248 7.70 -9.70 18.48
N GLN A 249 8.89 -9.41 17.95
CA GLN A 249 9.58 -8.15 18.26
C GLN A 249 8.76 -6.91 17.86
N ALA A 250 8.05 -6.96 16.73
CA ALA A 250 7.13 -5.90 16.33
C ALA A 250 5.92 -5.80 17.28
N ALA A 251 5.41 -6.93 17.78
CA ALA A 251 4.33 -6.98 18.76
C ALA A 251 4.76 -6.37 20.10
N GLU A 252 5.98 -6.63 20.56
CA GLU A 252 6.55 -5.98 21.75
C GLU A 252 6.69 -4.47 21.62
N ARG A 253 6.88 -3.95 20.39
CA ARG A 253 6.89 -2.51 20.13
C ARG A 253 5.50 -1.91 20.07
N LEU A 254 4.52 -2.67 19.62
CA LEU A 254 3.12 -2.23 19.60
C LEU A 254 2.53 -2.19 21.01
N THR A 255 2.91 -3.13 21.85
CA THR A 255 2.46 -3.28 23.24
C THR A 255 3.61 -2.91 24.20
N LEU A 256 4.24 -3.89 24.79
CA LEU A 256 5.49 -3.73 25.55
C LEU A 256 6.22 -5.07 25.66
N PRO A 257 7.55 -5.05 25.94
CA PRO A 257 8.31 -6.25 26.19
C PRO A 257 7.71 -7.13 27.30
N GLY A 258 7.56 -8.43 27.02
CA GLY A 258 6.98 -9.40 27.91
C GLY A 258 5.45 -9.54 27.81
N ILE A 259 4.77 -8.70 27.00
CA ILE A 259 3.36 -8.89 26.63
C ILE A 259 3.26 -9.32 25.16
N GLY A 260 4.00 -8.66 24.26
CA GLY A 260 4.04 -9.04 22.85
C GLY A 260 2.66 -9.14 22.22
N SER A 261 2.39 -10.27 21.56
CA SER A 261 1.15 -10.54 20.82
C SER A 261 -0.03 -11.01 21.70
N GLU A 262 0.18 -11.29 22.99
CA GLU A 262 -0.83 -11.91 23.86
C GLU A 262 -2.06 -11.04 24.11
N CYS A 263 -1.92 -9.70 24.09
CA CYS A 263 -2.96 -8.76 24.46
C CYS A 263 -3.39 -7.90 23.28
N GLY A 264 -4.60 -7.33 23.38
CA GLY A 264 -5.19 -6.43 22.40
C GLY A 264 -6.62 -6.79 22.05
N ALA A 265 -7.57 -6.08 22.65
CA ALA A 265 -8.98 -6.30 22.42
C ALA A 265 -9.40 -5.92 20.99
N SER A 266 -10.21 -6.75 20.35
CA SER A 266 -10.72 -6.52 19.00
C SER A 266 -11.98 -5.64 18.94
N LEU A 267 -12.62 -5.36 20.07
CA LEU A 267 -13.76 -4.45 20.19
C LEU A 267 -14.91 -4.70 19.19
N GLY A 268 -15.13 -5.97 18.79
CA GLY A 268 -16.21 -6.35 17.89
C GLY A 268 -15.96 -6.07 16.40
N VAL A 269 -14.75 -5.70 15.97
CA VAL A 269 -14.43 -5.44 14.56
C VAL A 269 -14.00 -6.67 13.76
N ASN A 270 -13.83 -7.82 14.42
CA ASN A 270 -13.34 -9.04 13.77
C ASN A 270 -14.11 -9.42 12.52
N ARG A 271 -15.46 -9.40 12.57
CA ARG A 271 -16.30 -9.68 11.39
C ARG A 271 -15.91 -8.80 10.20
N THR A 272 -15.74 -7.52 10.41
CA THR A 272 -15.39 -6.55 9.37
C THR A 272 -13.98 -6.82 8.81
N LEU A 273 -13.03 -7.19 9.67
CA LEU A 273 -11.67 -7.51 9.24
C LEU A 273 -11.63 -8.81 8.43
N PHE A 274 -12.31 -9.89 8.86
CA PHE A 274 -12.40 -11.13 8.10
C PHE A 274 -13.10 -10.93 6.76
N GLN A 275 -14.22 -10.22 6.75
CA GLN A 275 -14.99 -9.96 5.54
C GLN A 275 -14.21 -9.06 4.58
N GLY A 276 -13.52 -8.06 5.10
CA GLY A 276 -12.65 -7.18 4.31
C GLY A 276 -11.51 -7.95 3.64
N PHE A 277 -10.82 -8.79 4.40
CA PHE A 277 -9.74 -9.62 3.86
C PHE A 277 -10.24 -10.63 2.81
N PHE A 278 -11.44 -11.19 3.01
CA PHE A 278 -12.08 -12.05 2.02
C PHE A 278 -12.39 -11.30 0.71
N PHE A 279 -12.85 -10.05 0.78
CA PHE A 279 -13.13 -9.22 -0.40
C PHE A 279 -11.88 -8.62 -1.04
N ALA A 280 -10.78 -8.51 -0.32
CA ALA A 280 -9.59 -7.78 -0.77
C ALA A 280 -9.10 -8.16 -2.18
N PRO A 281 -8.96 -9.46 -2.57
CA PRO A 281 -8.55 -9.81 -3.93
C PRO A 281 -9.49 -9.25 -5.01
N HIS A 282 -10.80 -9.32 -4.77
CA HIS A 282 -11.79 -8.77 -5.69
C HIS A 282 -11.68 -7.25 -5.78
N THR A 283 -11.69 -6.55 -4.64
CA THR A 283 -11.68 -5.07 -4.59
C THR A 283 -10.40 -4.51 -5.19
N VAL A 284 -9.24 -5.15 -4.93
CA VAL A 284 -7.97 -4.77 -5.56
C VAL A 284 -8.02 -4.92 -7.08
N SER A 285 -8.66 -5.97 -7.60
CA SER A 285 -8.84 -6.11 -9.06
C SER A 285 -9.72 -5.01 -9.65
N GLN A 286 -10.74 -4.54 -8.92
CA GLN A 286 -11.56 -3.40 -9.36
C GLN A 286 -10.76 -2.09 -9.39
N ALA A 287 -9.92 -1.86 -8.37
CA ALA A 287 -9.01 -0.73 -8.34
C ALA A 287 -8.01 -0.77 -9.51
N LEU A 288 -7.40 -1.93 -9.79
CA LEU A 288 -6.50 -2.11 -10.93
C LEU A 288 -7.20 -1.84 -12.27
N LYS A 289 -8.43 -2.32 -12.47
CA LYS A 289 -9.23 -2.02 -13.65
C LYS A 289 -9.50 -0.52 -13.78
N THR A 290 -9.86 0.14 -12.68
CA THR A 290 -10.10 1.59 -12.63
C THR A 290 -8.84 2.36 -13.05
N MET A 291 -7.67 1.97 -12.54
CA MET A 291 -6.41 2.63 -12.90
C MET A 291 -6.01 2.39 -14.37
N ALA A 292 -6.18 1.16 -14.88
CA ALA A 292 -5.91 0.88 -16.29
C ALA A 292 -6.88 1.65 -17.20
N PHE A 293 -8.16 1.73 -16.83
CA PHE A 293 -9.15 2.54 -17.54
C PHE A 293 -8.80 4.03 -17.53
N ALA A 294 -8.44 4.59 -16.37
CA ALA A 294 -8.03 5.98 -16.27
C ALA A 294 -6.81 6.29 -17.15
N ALA A 295 -5.80 5.41 -17.14
CA ALA A 295 -4.64 5.53 -18.03
C ALA A 295 -5.05 5.53 -19.51
N GLY A 296 -5.90 4.58 -19.94
CA GLY A 296 -6.38 4.49 -21.32
C GLY A 296 -7.16 5.71 -21.76
N MET A 297 -8.01 6.28 -20.92
CA MET A 297 -8.73 7.52 -21.20
C MET A 297 -7.78 8.72 -21.35
N LEU A 298 -6.78 8.80 -20.45
CA LEU A 298 -5.80 9.90 -20.49
C LEU A 298 -4.87 9.83 -21.71
N GLU A 299 -4.47 8.62 -22.13
CA GLU A 299 -3.71 8.37 -23.35
C GLU A 299 -4.48 8.87 -24.58
N GLU A 300 -5.76 8.53 -24.72
CA GLU A 300 -6.62 9.03 -25.83
C GLU A 300 -6.78 10.55 -25.81
N LEU A 301 -6.70 11.17 -24.65
CA LEU A 301 -6.79 12.63 -24.48
C LEU A 301 -5.42 13.34 -24.55
N GLY A 302 -4.33 12.62 -24.84
CA GLY A 302 -2.98 13.17 -25.00
C GLY A 302 -2.32 13.62 -23.69
N PHE A 303 -2.67 12.97 -22.57
CA PHE A 303 -1.98 13.13 -21.29
C PHE A 303 -1.01 11.97 -21.06
N GLU A 304 0.13 12.28 -20.48
CA GLU A 304 1.09 11.26 -20.03
C GLU A 304 0.64 10.67 -18.69
N SER A 305 0.66 9.34 -18.58
CA SER A 305 0.34 8.64 -17.34
C SER A 305 1.22 7.42 -17.15
N PHE A 306 1.47 7.03 -15.90
CA PHE A 306 2.38 5.96 -15.51
C PHE A 306 1.78 5.11 -14.37
N PRO A 307 1.72 3.78 -14.52
CA PRO A 307 2.08 3.00 -15.71
C PRO A 307 1.11 3.25 -16.87
N ALA A 308 1.51 2.86 -18.11
CA ALA A 308 0.63 2.90 -19.27
C ALA A 308 -0.57 1.95 -19.07
N SER A 309 -1.61 2.12 -19.89
CA SER A 309 -2.87 1.37 -19.72
C SER A 309 -2.73 -0.14 -19.86
N ASP A 310 -1.75 -0.61 -20.65
CA ASP A 310 -1.44 -2.02 -20.92
C ASP A 310 -0.20 -2.53 -20.16
N GLU A 311 0.47 -1.66 -19.38
CA GLU A 311 1.66 -2.02 -18.62
C GLU A 311 1.30 -2.83 -17.36
N LYS A 312 2.19 -3.77 -16.99
CA LYS A 312 2.06 -4.55 -15.75
C LYS A 312 2.04 -3.62 -14.53
N ARG A 313 1.14 -3.89 -13.60
CA ARG A 313 0.95 -3.11 -12.37
C ARG A 313 1.34 -3.94 -11.15
N SER A 314 2.07 -3.31 -10.22
CA SER A 314 2.49 -3.89 -8.95
C SER A 314 2.02 -3.07 -7.74
N ASP A 315 1.24 -2.01 -8.01
CA ASP A 315 0.47 -1.23 -7.05
C ASP A 315 -0.85 -0.73 -7.68
N ILE A 316 -1.70 -0.11 -6.88
CA ILE A 316 -2.99 0.46 -7.31
C ILE A 316 -2.91 1.97 -7.57
N ILE A 317 -1.73 2.51 -7.86
CA ILE A 317 -1.54 3.95 -8.07
C ILE A 317 -1.36 4.24 -9.56
N GLN A 318 -2.04 5.26 -10.05
CA GLN A 318 -1.88 5.84 -11.37
C GLN A 318 -1.34 7.26 -11.25
N THR A 319 -0.11 7.48 -11.68
CA THR A 319 0.46 8.84 -11.78
C THR A 319 0.05 9.46 -13.09
N ILE A 320 -0.36 10.73 -13.05
CA ILE A 320 -0.86 11.46 -14.21
C ILE A 320 -0.14 12.81 -14.29
N ARG A 321 0.43 13.15 -15.45
CA ARG A 321 0.98 14.48 -15.70
C ARG A 321 -0.11 15.42 -16.24
N LEU A 322 -0.66 16.25 -15.36
CA LEU A 322 -1.81 17.11 -15.66
C LEU A 322 -1.45 18.45 -16.33
N LYS A 323 -0.16 18.70 -16.56
CA LYS A 323 0.41 19.83 -17.34
C LYS A 323 0.30 21.20 -16.68
N THR A 324 -0.78 21.49 -15.93
CA THR A 324 -1.00 22.78 -15.26
C THR A 324 -1.58 22.60 -13.87
N ALA A 325 -1.39 23.61 -13.01
CA ALA A 325 -2.01 23.64 -11.68
C ALA A 325 -3.56 23.60 -11.76
N ASP A 326 -4.13 24.30 -12.74
CA ASP A 326 -5.59 24.35 -12.96
C ASP A 326 -6.15 22.95 -13.27
N ASN A 327 -5.53 22.23 -14.21
CA ASN A 327 -5.91 20.86 -14.55
C ASN A 327 -5.84 19.92 -13.33
N LEU A 328 -4.76 20.01 -12.52
CA LEU A 328 -4.61 19.20 -11.32
C LEU A 328 -5.74 19.48 -10.33
N VAL A 329 -6.05 20.74 -10.07
CA VAL A 329 -7.12 21.12 -9.15
C VAL A 329 -8.48 20.68 -9.68
N LYS A 330 -8.80 20.95 -10.94
CA LYS A 330 -10.06 20.54 -11.58
C LYS A 330 -10.21 19.01 -11.61
N PHE A 331 -9.15 18.29 -11.93
CA PHE A 331 -9.18 16.83 -11.91
C PHE A 331 -9.54 16.30 -10.51
N CYS A 332 -8.89 16.80 -9.46
CA CYS A 332 -9.23 16.44 -8.08
C CYS A 332 -10.67 16.84 -7.72
N GLN A 333 -11.12 18.05 -8.12
CA GLN A 333 -12.50 18.48 -7.89
C GLN A 333 -13.52 17.55 -8.57
N GLY A 334 -13.23 17.09 -9.79
CA GLY A 334 -14.06 16.14 -10.49
C GLY A 334 -14.07 14.74 -9.86
N ILE A 335 -12.94 14.26 -9.29
CA ILE A 335 -12.90 13.04 -8.49
C ILE A 335 -13.78 13.19 -7.24
N GLN A 336 -13.68 14.31 -6.51
CA GLN A 336 -14.50 14.56 -5.34
C GLN A 336 -16.00 14.59 -5.69
N LYS A 337 -16.37 15.27 -6.77
CA LYS A 337 -17.74 15.35 -7.27
C LYS A 337 -18.31 13.99 -7.69
N GLY A 338 -17.47 13.09 -8.20
CA GLY A 338 -17.82 11.72 -8.57
C GLY A 338 -17.76 10.71 -7.42
N SER A 339 -17.39 11.13 -6.22
CA SER A 339 -17.26 10.26 -5.04
C SER A 339 -18.59 10.08 -4.30
N PRO A 340 -18.77 8.96 -3.56
CA PRO A 340 -20.03 8.71 -2.83
C PRO A 340 -20.20 9.56 -1.56
N VAL A 341 -19.09 10.03 -0.97
CA VAL A 341 -19.08 10.80 0.28
C VAL A 341 -18.56 12.21 -0.01
N ASP A 342 -19.18 13.20 0.61
CA ASP A 342 -18.81 14.62 0.48
C ASP A 342 -18.66 15.11 -0.97
N SER A 343 -19.46 14.56 -1.90
CA SER A 343 -19.42 14.94 -3.34
C SER A 343 -19.73 16.43 -3.61
N PHE A 344 -20.34 17.11 -2.64
CA PHE A 344 -20.62 18.55 -2.68
C PHE A 344 -19.42 19.41 -2.23
N ALA A 345 -18.39 18.82 -1.63
CA ALA A 345 -17.20 19.52 -1.20
C ALA A 345 -16.33 19.91 -2.41
N LEU A 346 -15.68 21.07 -2.31
CA LEU A 346 -14.79 21.57 -3.34
C LEU A 346 -13.35 21.56 -2.82
N PRO A 347 -12.53 20.58 -3.22
CA PRO A 347 -11.11 20.54 -2.85
C PRO A 347 -10.37 21.79 -3.36
N VAL A 348 -9.59 22.39 -2.47
CA VAL A 348 -8.70 23.51 -2.80
C VAL A 348 -7.29 23.22 -2.30
N PRO A 349 -6.24 23.74 -2.97
CA PRO A 349 -4.87 23.57 -2.49
C PRO A 349 -4.70 24.11 -1.05
N ALA A 350 -4.13 23.29 -0.18
CA ALA A 350 -3.88 23.65 1.22
C ALA A 350 -2.49 23.18 1.69
N PRO A 351 -1.84 23.91 2.61
CA PRO A 351 -0.61 23.42 3.26
C PRO A 351 -0.89 22.15 4.04
N MET A 352 0.02 21.16 3.91
CA MET A 352 -0.05 19.93 4.69
C MET A 352 1.27 19.69 5.44
N PRO A 353 1.21 19.21 6.70
CA PRO A 353 2.40 18.87 7.46
C PRO A 353 3.28 17.85 6.72
N GLY A 354 4.58 18.12 6.60
CA GLY A 354 5.52 17.24 5.91
C GLY A 354 5.70 17.51 4.41
N TYR A 355 4.99 18.50 3.83
CA TYR A 355 5.10 18.84 2.41
C TYR A 355 5.51 20.30 2.22
N GLU A 356 6.41 20.54 1.26
CA GLU A 356 6.90 21.89 0.94
C GLU A 356 5.92 22.71 0.11
N SER A 357 5.09 22.06 -0.71
CA SER A 357 4.11 22.70 -1.59
C SER A 357 2.69 22.42 -1.10
N PRO A 358 1.73 23.34 -1.33
CA PRO A 358 0.33 23.05 -1.12
C PRO A 358 -0.10 21.79 -1.88
N ILE A 359 -0.95 20.96 -1.26
CA ILE A 359 -1.51 19.77 -1.87
C ILE A 359 -3.00 19.99 -2.10
N VAL A 360 -3.51 19.58 -3.26
CA VAL A 360 -4.93 19.37 -3.47
C VAL A 360 -5.24 17.90 -3.27
N MET A 361 -6.30 17.59 -2.50
CA MET A 361 -6.68 16.23 -2.15
C MET A 361 -8.19 16.04 -2.34
N ALA A 362 -8.56 15.03 -3.11
CA ALA A 362 -9.92 14.54 -3.26
C ALA A 362 -10.01 13.13 -2.67
N ALA A 363 -10.84 12.95 -1.65
CA ALA A 363 -11.01 11.69 -0.94
C ALA A 363 -12.43 11.60 -0.35
N GLY A 364 -13.40 11.40 -1.23
CA GLY A 364 -14.80 11.16 -0.83
C GLY A 364 -15.02 9.69 -0.44
N THR A 365 -14.35 9.25 0.63
CA THR A 365 -14.23 7.87 1.05
C THR A 365 -15.05 7.57 2.32
N PHE A 366 -15.56 6.33 2.45
CA PHE A 366 -16.25 5.87 3.67
C PHE A 366 -15.29 5.76 4.86
N ILE A 367 -14.03 5.41 4.58
CA ILE A 367 -12.97 5.29 5.57
C ILE A 367 -11.93 6.35 5.27
N GLN A 368 -11.72 7.27 6.18
CA GLN A 368 -10.80 8.39 5.99
C GLN A 368 -9.38 7.89 5.73
N GLY A 369 -8.79 8.33 4.61
CA GLY A 369 -7.45 7.94 4.20
C GLY A 369 -7.35 6.56 3.53
N ALA A 370 -8.48 5.88 3.26
CA ALA A 370 -8.50 4.66 2.50
C ALA A 370 -8.17 4.92 1.04
N SER A 371 -7.10 4.31 0.55
CA SER A 371 -6.64 4.45 -0.82
C SER A 371 -7.13 3.34 -1.75
N LEU A 372 -7.80 2.32 -1.22
CA LEU A 372 -8.54 1.35 -2.02
C LEU A 372 -9.87 1.94 -2.53
N GLU A 373 -10.36 2.97 -1.88
CA GLU A 373 -11.46 3.81 -2.37
C GLU A 373 -10.92 4.87 -3.35
N LEU A 374 -11.74 5.29 -4.31
CA LEU A 374 -11.28 6.24 -5.32
C LEU A 374 -10.87 7.57 -4.69
N SER A 375 -9.64 7.96 -4.90
CA SER A 375 -9.08 9.22 -4.42
C SER A 375 -8.01 9.72 -5.37
N CYS A 376 -7.76 11.03 -5.36
CA CYS A 376 -6.66 11.64 -6.10
C CYS A 376 -6.10 12.79 -5.30
N ASP A 377 -4.79 12.87 -5.23
CA ASP A 377 -4.07 13.97 -4.64
C ASP A 377 -2.84 14.36 -5.46
N GLY A 378 -2.30 15.55 -5.23
CA GLY A 378 -1.08 15.98 -5.86
C GLY A 378 -0.56 17.29 -5.32
N PRO A 379 0.79 17.44 -5.25
CA PRO A 379 1.42 18.71 -4.92
C PRO A 379 1.23 19.71 -6.06
N VAL A 380 0.81 20.92 -5.74
CA VAL A 380 0.60 21.99 -6.71
C VAL A 380 1.95 22.64 -7.05
N ARG A 381 2.78 21.88 -7.75
CA ARG A 381 4.09 22.26 -8.27
C ARG A 381 4.40 21.50 -9.56
N GLU A 382 5.25 22.05 -10.42
CA GLU A 382 5.73 21.31 -11.58
C GLU A 382 6.38 19.97 -11.19
N PRO A 383 6.14 18.91 -11.97
CA PRO A 383 5.41 18.85 -13.25
C PRO A 383 3.89 18.61 -13.15
N TYR A 384 3.25 18.99 -12.04
CA TYR A 384 1.81 18.87 -11.75
C TYR A 384 1.31 17.43 -11.87
N LEU A 385 1.89 16.57 -11.05
CA LEU A 385 1.52 15.16 -10.99
C LEU A 385 0.31 14.96 -10.07
N GLY A 386 -0.72 14.29 -10.61
CA GLY A 386 -1.81 13.74 -9.85
C GLY A 386 -1.54 12.26 -9.56
N PHE A 387 -1.83 11.82 -8.34
CA PHE A 387 -1.73 10.43 -7.90
C PHE A 387 -3.14 9.90 -7.66
N LEU A 388 -3.69 9.26 -8.68
CA LEU A 388 -5.01 8.63 -8.64
C LEU A 388 -4.88 7.20 -8.11
N GLN A 389 -5.81 6.77 -7.27
CA GLN A 389 -5.77 5.44 -6.68
C GLN A 389 -7.16 4.93 -6.32
N GLY A 390 -7.30 3.59 -6.30
CA GLY A 390 -8.49 2.94 -5.77
C GLY A 390 -9.66 2.83 -6.73
N GLY A 391 -10.77 2.46 -6.16
CA GLY A 391 -12.04 2.15 -6.82
C GLY A 391 -12.62 0.86 -6.25
N LEU A 392 -13.55 0.95 -5.27
CA LEU A 392 -14.16 -0.23 -4.62
C LEU A 392 -14.91 -1.12 -5.61
N THR A 393 -15.55 -0.50 -6.58
CA THR A 393 -16.14 -1.17 -7.75
C THR A 393 -15.64 -0.47 -9.01
N TYR A 394 -15.45 -1.23 -10.07
CA TYR A 394 -15.01 -0.68 -11.35
C TYR A 394 -16.01 0.37 -11.88
N GLU A 395 -17.31 0.12 -11.71
CA GLU A 395 -18.38 1.01 -12.18
C GLU A 395 -18.29 2.38 -11.50
N SER A 396 -18.16 2.42 -10.18
CA SER A 396 -18.00 3.70 -9.45
C SER A 396 -16.68 4.38 -9.79
N GLY A 397 -15.59 3.62 -9.91
CA GLY A 397 -14.29 4.12 -10.34
C GLY A 397 -14.33 4.75 -11.72
N LYS A 398 -14.93 4.07 -12.72
CA LYS A 398 -15.15 4.60 -14.07
C LYS A 398 -15.93 5.91 -14.03
N LEU A 399 -17.06 5.95 -13.33
CA LEU A 399 -17.89 7.15 -13.26
C LEU A 399 -17.15 8.33 -12.59
N GLY A 400 -16.35 8.04 -11.55
CA GLY A 400 -15.50 9.05 -10.89
C GLY A 400 -14.43 9.60 -11.83
N VAL A 401 -13.76 8.75 -12.60
CA VAL A 401 -12.76 9.16 -13.61
C VAL A 401 -13.42 10.01 -14.71
N LEU A 402 -14.59 9.61 -15.20
CA LEU A 402 -15.34 10.40 -16.20
C LEU A 402 -15.76 11.77 -15.66
N SER A 403 -16.17 11.84 -14.38
CA SER A 403 -16.45 13.11 -13.71
C SER A 403 -15.20 14.00 -13.63
N ALA A 404 -14.03 13.44 -13.31
CA ALA A 404 -12.77 14.15 -13.26
C ALA A 404 -12.36 14.73 -14.64
N LEU A 405 -12.46 13.91 -15.68
CA LEU A 405 -12.13 14.33 -17.05
C LEU A 405 -13.12 15.39 -17.55
N SER A 406 -14.42 15.24 -17.26
CA SER A 406 -15.42 16.24 -17.63
C SER A 406 -15.16 17.59 -16.98
N GLU A 407 -14.80 17.62 -15.68
CA GLU A 407 -14.49 18.85 -14.95
C GLU A 407 -13.20 19.49 -15.45
N MET A 408 -12.18 18.69 -15.74
CA MET A 408 -10.88 19.18 -16.23
C MET A 408 -10.95 19.75 -17.65
N LEU A 409 -11.80 19.19 -18.52
CA LEU A 409 -11.90 19.58 -19.93
C LEU A 409 -12.96 20.68 -20.19
N ALA A 410 -13.74 21.04 -19.15
CA ALA A 410 -14.67 22.17 -19.20
C ALA A 410 -13.92 23.49 -19.02
#